data_3a22b5cf0e62ddf12bbf970978d24f0a
#
_entry.id   3a22b5cf0e62ddf12bbf970978d24f0a
#
_cell.length_a   1.000
_cell.length_b   1.000
_cell.length_c   1.000
_cell.angle_alpha   90.00
_cell.angle_beta   90.00
_cell.angle_gamma   90.00
#
_symmetry.space_group_name_H-M   'P 1'
#
loop_
_entity.id
_entity.type
_entity.pdbx_description
1 polymer ?
#
loop_
_entity_poly.entity_id
_entity_poly.type
_entity_poly.pdbx_seq_one_letter_code
_entity_poly.pdbx_strand_id
1 'polypeptide(L)'
;ELADATFEDEDIDEEELRNISGRARFLIRKLCSKGWFEKERGDDFEEYITIPNYSSRLLELFHQLRDDSPARGYSYVFGTFSALKVADDSDNAYEKMTALYSAYDNTTALISLLQMVYHNVKHYFQMQIDMQDVNQVLAAHFNDFGQKVVEAYIRPLKIKDSVPKYRVPIQSILRRWEEDDALLMTMANEALRDKRGKTLEDC
;
A
#
# COMPACT_ATOMS: atom_id res chain seq x y z
N GLU A 1 4.15 -20.72 -14.32
CA GLU A 1 2.77 -20.37 -13.90
C GLU A 1 1.78 -20.40 -15.08
N LEU A 2 2.09 -19.83 -16.25
CA LEU A 2 1.23 -19.88 -17.44
C LEU A 2 1.15 -21.29 -18.05
N ALA A 3 2.17 -22.12 -17.88
CA ALA A 3 2.21 -23.48 -18.40
C ALA A 3 1.22 -24.42 -17.69
N ASP A 4 0.93 -24.16 -16.42
CA ASP A 4 0.06 -24.98 -15.57
C ASP A 4 -1.36 -24.42 -15.44
N ALA A 5 -1.65 -23.27 -16.07
CA ALA A 5 -2.98 -22.66 -16.01
C ALA A 5 -3.99 -23.47 -16.83
N THR A 6 -5.10 -23.84 -16.19
CA THR A 6 -6.27 -24.44 -16.85
C THR A 6 -7.29 -23.35 -17.16
N PHE A 7 -7.77 -23.32 -18.39
CA PHE A 7 -8.78 -22.38 -18.85
C PHE A 7 -10.07 -23.14 -19.17
N GLU A 8 -11.12 -22.88 -18.40
CA GLU A 8 -12.45 -23.41 -18.64
C GLU A 8 -13.31 -22.30 -19.24
N ASP A 9 -13.40 -22.23 -20.57
CA ASP A 9 -14.22 -21.25 -21.25
C ASP A 9 -14.75 -21.83 -22.58
N GLU A 10 -15.99 -21.58 -22.91
CA GLU A 10 -16.68 -22.17 -24.07
C GLU A 10 -16.16 -21.67 -25.44
N ASP A 11 -15.38 -20.57 -25.47
CA ASP A 11 -14.84 -19.94 -26.68
C ASP A 11 -13.33 -20.24 -26.93
N ILE A 12 -12.83 -21.35 -26.45
CA ILE A 12 -11.42 -21.68 -26.53
C ILE A 12 -11.11 -22.56 -27.74
N ASP A 13 -10.22 -22.09 -28.61
CA ASP A 13 -9.54 -22.93 -29.58
C ASP A 13 -8.44 -23.74 -28.87
N GLU A 14 -8.66 -25.04 -28.69
CA GLU A 14 -7.73 -25.93 -28.01
C GLU A 14 -6.31 -25.92 -28.67
N GLU A 15 -6.21 -25.61 -29.95
CA GLU A 15 -4.91 -25.48 -30.64
C GLU A 15 -4.15 -24.23 -30.18
N GLU A 16 -4.84 -23.14 -29.90
CA GLU A 16 -4.22 -21.91 -29.41
C GLU A 16 -3.62 -22.08 -28.01
N LEU A 17 -4.19 -22.95 -27.18
CA LEU A 17 -3.72 -23.22 -25.82
C LEU A 17 -2.55 -24.20 -25.71
N ARG A 18 -2.15 -24.83 -26.80
CA ARG A 18 -1.05 -25.83 -26.78
C ARG A 18 0.32 -25.22 -26.48
N ASN A 19 0.52 -23.96 -26.73
CA ASN A 19 1.79 -23.28 -26.47
C ASN A 19 1.66 -22.04 -25.60
N ILE A 20 2.75 -21.65 -24.94
CA ILE A 20 2.77 -20.50 -24.01
C ILE A 20 2.39 -19.21 -24.72
N SER A 21 2.79 -19.02 -25.98
CA SER A 21 2.48 -17.81 -26.74
C SER A 21 0.98 -17.70 -27.06
N GLY A 22 0.32 -18.82 -27.38
CA GLY A 22 -1.12 -18.86 -27.58
C GLY A 22 -1.89 -18.56 -26.30
N ARG A 23 -1.49 -19.17 -25.18
CA ARG A 23 -2.07 -18.88 -23.86
C ARG A 23 -1.93 -17.42 -23.48
N ALA A 24 -0.77 -16.82 -23.74
CA ALA A 24 -0.55 -15.40 -23.46
C ALA A 24 -1.47 -14.50 -24.32
N ARG A 25 -1.60 -14.78 -25.62
CA ARG A 25 -2.51 -14.04 -26.52
C ARG A 25 -3.97 -14.17 -26.10
N PHE A 26 -4.39 -15.36 -25.73
CA PHE A 26 -5.74 -15.59 -25.21
C PHE A 26 -6.01 -14.76 -23.97
N LEU A 27 -5.11 -14.80 -22.97
CA LEU A 27 -5.24 -14.00 -21.75
C LEU A 27 -5.31 -12.50 -22.04
N ILE A 28 -4.45 -11.99 -22.90
CA ILE A 28 -4.46 -10.59 -23.31
C ILE A 28 -5.80 -10.22 -23.94
N ARG A 29 -6.32 -11.02 -24.88
CA ARG A 29 -7.65 -10.77 -25.49
C ARG A 29 -8.75 -10.76 -24.44
N LYS A 30 -8.73 -11.74 -23.52
CA LYS A 30 -9.72 -11.83 -22.44
C LYS A 30 -9.65 -10.64 -21.49
N LEU A 31 -8.44 -10.23 -21.10
CA LEU A 31 -8.25 -9.05 -20.25
C LEU A 31 -8.68 -7.75 -20.94
N CYS A 32 -8.41 -7.62 -22.25
CA CYS A 32 -8.92 -6.50 -23.03
C CYS A 32 -10.45 -6.51 -23.13
N SER A 33 -11.08 -7.68 -23.39
CA SER A 33 -12.55 -7.79 -23.49
C SER A 33 -13.26 -7.50 -22.18
N LYS A 34 -12.59 -7.68 -21.05
CA LYS A 34 -13.11 -7.39 -19.70
C LYS A 34 -12.72 -6.00 -19.18
N GLY A 35 -12.03 -5.20 -19.98
CA GLY A 35 -11.63 -3.84 -19.61
C GLY A 35 -10.45 -3.75 -18.64
N TRP A 36 -9.71 -4.83 -18.41
CA TRP A 36 -8.50 -4.81 -17.59
C TRP A 36 -7.31 -4.20 -18.33
N PHE A 37 -7.27 -4.41 -19.65
CA PHE A 37 -6.26 -3.87 -20.56
C PHE A 37 -6.95 -3.14 -21.69
N GLU A 38 -6.28 -2.14 -22.26
CA GLU A 38 -6.72 -1.41 -23.43
C GLU A 38 -5.71 -1.60 -24.57
N LYS A 39 -6.21 -1.66 -25.81
CA LYS A 39 -5.37 -1.70 -26.99
C LYS A 39 -5.30 -0.31 -27.58
N GLU A 40 -4.10 0.20 -27.71
CA GLU A 40 -3.82 1.47 -28.38
C GLU A 40 -3.01 1.21 -29.64
N ARG A 41 -3.28 2.01 -30.68
CA ARG A 41 -2.51 1.96 -31.92
C ARG A 41 -1.56 3.15 -31.94
N GLY A 42 -0.26 2.88 -31.99
CA GLY A 42 0.76 3.91 -32.10
C GLY A 42 0.85 4.52 -33.50
N ASP A 43 1.59 5.61 -33.61
CA ASP A 43 1.84 6.33 -34.89
C ASP A 43 2.62 5.47 -35.89
N ASP A 44 3.30 4.45 -35.44
CA ASP A 44 4.07 3.45 -36.21
C ASP A 44 3.24 2.25 -36.70
N PHE A 45 1.91 2.27 -36.52
CA PHE A 45 0.97 1.19 -36.77
C PHE A 45 1.16 -0.05 -35.90
N GLU A 46 2.00 0.01 -34.88
CA GLU A 46 2.11 -1.08 -33.90
C GLU A 46 0.97 -1.00 -32.88
N GLU A 47 0.51 -2.17 -32.42
CA GLU A 47 -0.48 -2.27 -31.36
C GLU A 47 0.21 -2.35 -30.00
N TYR A 48 -0.09 -1.42 -29.12
CA TYR A 48 0.38 -1.39 -27.74
C TYR A 48 -0.75 -1.81 -26.79
N ILE A 49 -0.36 -2.43 -25.68
CA ILE A 49 -1.29 -2.76 -24.62
C ILE A 49 -1.03 -1.80 -23.46
N THR A 50 -2.02 -0.99 -23.16
CA THR A 50 -2.02 -0.06 -22.05
C THR A 50 -2.78 -0.65 -20.86
N ILE A 51 -2.24 -0.50 -19.67
CA ILE A 51 -2.89 -0.93 -18.43
C ILE A 51 -3.52 0.32 -17.78
N PRO A 52 -4.85 0.43 -17.74
CA PRO A 52 -5.52 1.52 -17.06
C PRO A 52 -5.11 1.64 -15.59
N ASN A 53 -5.12 2.85 -15.05
CA ASN A 53 -4.66 3.13 -13.68
C ASN A 53 -5.40 2.27 -12.62
N TYR A 54 -6.72 2.09 -12.77
CA TYR A 54 -7.49 1.24 -11.86
C TYR A 54 -7.05 -0.24 -11.93
N SER A 55 -6.77 -0.76 -13.12
CA SER A 55 -6.28 -2.13 -13.30
C SER A 55 -4.89 -2.31 -12.70
N SER A 56 -3.99 -1.35 -12.93
CA SER A 56 -2.64 -1.35 -12.36
C SER A 56 -2.70 -1.40 -10.82
N ARG A 57 -3.53 -0.57 -10.20
CA ARG A 57 -3.70 -0.55 -8.73
C ARG A 57 -4.26 -1.86 -8.18
N LEU A 58 -5.23 -2.46 -8.87
CA LEU A 58 -5.79 -3.75 -8.45
C LEU A 58 -4.80 -4.89 -8.61
N LEU A 59 -4.04 -4.92 -9.70
CA LEU A 59 -2.99 -5.92 -9.92
C LEU A 59 -1.87 -5.78 -8.87
N GLU A 60 -1.48 -4.56 -8.54
CA GLU A 60 -0.52 -4.29 -7.48
C GLU A 60 -1.04 -4.77 -6.11
N LEU A 61 -2.32 -4.52 -5.80
CA LEU A 61 -2.96 -5.03 -4.59
C LEU A 61 -2.96 -6.56 -4.55
N PHE A 62 -3.33 -7.23 -5.64
CA PHE A 62 -3.30 -8.70 -5.71
C PHE A 62 -1.88 -9.25 -5.58
N HIS A 63 -0.90 -8.57 -6.16
CA HIS A 63 0.51 -8.94 -5.99
C HIS A 63 0.93 -8.83 -4.51
N GLN A 64 0.57 -7.73 -3.85
CA GLN A 64 0.86 -7.52 -2.43
C GLN A 64 0.17 -8.55 -1.52
N LEU A 65 -1.07 -8.94 -1.85
CA LEU A 65 -1.82 -9.97 -1.09
C LEU A 65 -1.23 -11.38 -1.28
N ARG A 66 -0.63 -11.66 -2.44
CA ARG A 66 0.03 -12.95 -2.72
C ARG A 66 1.42 -13.02 -2.11
N ASP A 67 2.12 -11.90 -2.04
CA ASP A 67 3.47 -11.82 -1.54
C ASP A 67 3.41 -11.64 -0.01
N ASP A 68 3.52 -12.74 0.74
CA ASP A 68 3.62 -12.75 2.21
C ASP A 68 4.93 -12.08 2.71
N SER A 69 5.74 -11.54 1.80
CA SER A 69 6.92 -10.77 2.16
C SER A 69 6.50 -9.53 2.92
N PRO A 70 7.01 -9.31 4.12
CA PRO A 70 6.76 -8.09 4.85
C PRO A 70 7.18 -6.90 3.97
N ALA A 71 6.26 -6.00 3.71
CA ALA A 71 6.49 -4.84 2.86
C ALA A 71 7.81 -4.19 3.26
N ARG A 72 8.68 -3.97 2.28
CA ARG A 72 10.04 -3.45 2.49
C ARG A 72 9.98 -2.15 3.28
N GLY A 73 10.33 -2.26 4.57
CA GLY A 73 10.63 -1.12 5.41
C GLY A 73 9.47 -0.16 5.62
N TYR A 74 8.52 -0.53 6.46
CA TYR A 74 7.58 0.45 7.00
C TYR A 74 8.35 1.60 7.65
N SER A 75 8.11 2.81 7.18
CA SER A 75 8.70 4.02 7.74
C SER A 75 7.65 5.11 7.97
N TYR A 76 6.46 4.70 8.38
CA TYR A 76 5.34 5.61 8.56
C TYR A 76 5.62 6.65 9.65
N VAL A 77 6.13 6.23 10.81
CA VAL A 77 6.41 7.14 11.92
C VAL A 77 7.63 8.00 11.62
N PHE A 78 8.70 7.40 11.10
CA PHE A 78 9.88 8.15 10.68
C PHE A 78 9.59 9.07 9.49
N GLY A 79 8.78 8.63 8.54
CA GLY A 79 8.32 9.43 7.40
C GLY A 79 7.52 10.65 7.86
N THR A 80 6.58 10.45 8.79
CA THR A 80 5.83 11.53 9.44
C THR A 80 6.76 12.52 10.13
N PHE A 81 7.68 12.03 10.98
CA PHE A 81 8.64 12.90 11.66
C PHE A 81 9.52 13.66 10.68
N SER A 82 10.04 13.01 9.65
CA SER A 82 10.93 13.63 8.65
C SER A 82 10.21 14.70 7.85
N ALA A 83 8.99 14.44 7.38
CA ALA A 83 8.19 15.42 6.65
C ALA A 83 7.89 16.66 7.51
N LEU A 84 7.41 16.45 8.74
CA LEU A 84 7.11 17.54 9.65
C LEU A 84 8.37 18.32 10.05
N LYS A 85 9.50 17.64 10.29
CA LYS A 85 10.76 18.29 10.68
C LYS A 85 11.32 19.17 9.58
N VAL A 86 11.32 18.69 8.33
CA VAL A 86 11.79 19.49 7.17
C VAL A 86 10.89 20.70 6.96
N ALA A 87 9.56 20.53 7.05
CA ALA A 87 8.62 21.63 6.91
C ALA A 87 8.66 22.62 8.08
N ASP A 88 9.00 22.17 9.28
CA ASP A 88 9.13 23.03 10.47
C ASP A 88 10.31 24.02 10.32
N ASP A 89 11.37 23.60 9.68
CA ASP A 89 12.55 24.44 9.40
C ASP A 89 12.33 25.40 8.19
N SER A 90 11.19 25.30 7.48
CA SER A 90 10.78 26.16 6.37
C SER A 90 9.78 27.22 6.81
N ASP A 91 9.84 28.42 6.23
CA ASP A 91 8.83 29.47 6.42
C ASP A 91 7.65 29.35 5.45
N ASN A 92 7.65 28.34 4.57
CA ASN A 92 6.64 28.16 3.54
C ASN A 92 5.41 27.41 4.08
N ALA A 93 4.27 28.10 4.13
CA ALA A 93 3.01 27.52 4.60
C ALA A 93 2.49 26.36 3.73
N TYR A 94 2.78 26.37 2.43
CA TYR A 94 2.42 25.27 1.52
C TYR A 94 3.21 24.00 1.85
N GLU A 95 4.50 24.11 2.15
CA GLU A 95 5.32 22.96 2.55
C GLU A 95 4.83 22.37 3.89
N LYS A 96 4.46 23.24 4.86
CA LYS A 96 3.87 22.80 6.14
C LYS A 96 2.54 22.08 5.93
N MET A 97 1.67 22.61 5.08
CA MET A 97 0.41 21.99 4.72
C MET A 97 0.62 20.62 4.06
N THR A 98 1.52 20.52 3.10
CA THR A 98 1.86 19.26 2.42
C THR A 98 2.43 18.23 3.40
N ALA A 99 3.26 18.66 4.35
CA ALA A 99 3.78 17.80 5.40
C ALA A 99 2.69 17.27 6.34
N LEU A 100 1.66 18.09 6.65
CA LEU A 100 0.49 17.64 7.42
C LEU A 100 -0.32 16.57 6.67
N TYR A 101 -0.56 16.74 5.38
CA TYR A 101 -1.23 15.70 4.57
C TYR A 101 -0.42 14.40 4.55
N SER A 102 0.90 14.50 4.32
CA SER A 102 1.79 13.34 4.38
C SER A 102 1.79 12.67 5.76
N ALA A 103 1.78 13.45 6.83
CA ALA A 103 1.69 12.94 8.20
C ALA A 103 0.35 12.22 8.47
N TYR A 104 -0.75 12.75 7.96
CA TYR A 104 -2.07 12.13 8.04
C TYR A 104 -2.12 10.80 7.29
N ASP A 105 -1.65 10.77 6.05
CA ASP A 105 -1.63 9.57 5.21
C ASP A 105 -0.76 8.46 5.84
N ASN A 106 0.44 8.81 6.29
CA ASN A 106 1.33 7.89 7.00
C ASN A 106 0.71 7.35 8.29
N THR A 107 0.00 8.19 9.05
CA THR A 107 -0.67 7.78 10.29
C THR A 107 -1.83 6.83 9.98
N THR A 108 -2.61 7.11 8.96
CA THR A 108 -3.72 6.26 8.51
C THR A 108 -3.19 4.90 8.03
N ALA A 109 -2.10 4.89 7.26
CA ALA A 109 -1.44 3.66 6.83
C ALA A 109 -0.88 2.85 8.01
N LEU A 110 -0.29 3.52 9.01
CA LEU A 110 0.17 2.86 10.24
C LEU A 110 -0.98 2.23 11.02
N ILE A 111 -2.12 2.92 11.16
CA ILE A 111 -3.31 2.38 11.84
C ILE A 111 -3.80 1.13 11.11
N SER A 112 -3.90 1.18 9.78
CA SER A 112 -4.31 0.04 8.96
C SER A 112 -3.36 -1.16 9.12
N LEU A 113 -2.04 -0.90 9.13
CA LEU A 113 -1.03 -1.92 9.40
C LEU A 113 -1.21 -2.56 10.77
N LEU A 114 -1.39 -1.75 11.82
CA LEU A 114 -1.57 -2.25 13.19
C LEU A 114 -2.85 -3.08 13.33
N GLN A 115 -3.94 -2.68 12.67
CA GLN A 115 -5.17 -3.46 12.62
C GLN A 115 -4.96 -4.82 11.92
N MET A 116 -4.25 -4.84 10.79
CA MET A 116 -3.89 -6.08 10.09
C MET A 116 -3.04 -7.00 10.99
N VAL A 117 -2.01 -6.46 11.63
CA VAL A 117 -1.17 -7.23 12.56
C VAL A 117 -1.99 -7.79 13.72
N TYR A 118 -2.89 -6.99 14.29
CA TYR A 118 -3.80 -7.45 15.36
C TYR A 118 -4.69 -8.61 14.88
N HIS A 119 -5.28 -8.52 13.71
CA HIS A 119 -6.11 -9.60 13.14
C HIS A 119 -5.30 -10.88 12.89
N ASN A 120 -4.09 -10.75 12.33
CA ASN A 120 -3.22 -11.88 12.07
C ASN A 120 -2.79 -12.59 13.37
N VAL A 121 -2.43 -11.81 14.39
CA VAL A 121 -2.10 -12.35 15.73
C VAL A 121 -3.29 -13.06 16.35
N LYS A 122 -4.48 -12.45 16.28
CA LYS A 122 -5.71 -13.05 16.80
C LYS A 122 -6.04 -14.36 16.08
N HIS A 123 -5.98 -14.37 14.75
CA HIS A 123 -6.22 -15.58 13.93
C HIS A 123 -5.21 -16.67 14.26
N TYR A 124 -3.95 -16.33 14.42
CA TYR A 124 -2.89 -17.25 14.81
C TYR A 124 -3.18 -17.93 16.16
N PHE A 125 -3.58 -17.17 17.18
CA PHE A 125 -3.96 -17.75 18.48
C PHE A 125 -5.22 -18.61 18.40
N GLN A 126 -6.20 -18.25 17.58
CA GLN A 126 -7.39 -19.08 17.37
C GLN A 126 -7.03 -20.44 16.75
N MET A 127 -6.16 -20.45 15.75
CA MET A 127 -5.67 -21.70 15.16
C MET A 127 -4.93 -22.58 16.18
N GLN A 128 -4.18 -21.99 17.12
CA GLN A 128 -3.48 -22.76 18.16
C GLN A 128 -4.45 -23.40 19.15
N ILE A 129 -5.56 -22.75 19.47
CA ILE A 129 -6.59 -23.31 20.39
C ILE A 129 -7.21 -24.57 19.80
N ASP A 130 -7.34 -24.65 18.47
CA ASP A 130 -7.94 -25.79 17.78
C ASP A 130 -6.94 -26.96 17.60
N MET A 131 -5.64 -26.77 17.90
CA MET A 131 -4.63 -27.82 17.84
C MET A 131 -4.70 -28.72 19.07
N GLN A 132 -4.83 -30.05 18.86
CA GLN A 132 -4.92 -31.03 19.94
C GLN A 132 -3.55 -31.53 20.41
N ASP A 133 -2.47 -31.34 19.65
CA ASP A 133 -1.13 -31.81 19.96
C ASP A 133 -0.24 -30.68 20.49
N VAL A 134 0.24 -30.84 21.72
CA VAL A 134 1.13 -29.86 22.38
C VAL A 134 2.43 -29.63 21.59
N ASN A 135 2.98 -30.65 20.95
CA ASN A 135 4.20 -30.49 20.17
C ASN A 135 3.97 -29.64 18.92
N GLN A 136 2.79 -29.76 18.26
CA GLN A 136 2.39 -28.93 17.15
C GLN A 136 2.18 -27.47 17.59
N VAL A 137 1.56 -27.25 18.75
CA VAL A 137 1.38 -25.92 19.34
C VAL A 137 2.73 -25.25 19.60
N LEU A 138 3.67 -25.98 20.21
CA LEU A 138 5.01 -25.46 20.50
C LEU A 138 5.80 -25.17 19.21
N ALA A 139 5.77 -26.05 18.24
CA ALA A 139 6.44 -25.85 16.95
C ALA A 139 5.86 -24.63 16.20
N ALA A 140 4.54 -24.50 16.15
CA ALA A 140 3.87 -23.35 15.56
C ALA A 140 4.25 -22.05 16.31
N HIS A 141 4.26 -22.07 17.64
CA HIS A 141 4.59 -20.89 18.44
C HIS A 141 6.04 -20.42 18.24
N PHE A 142 7.00 -21.31 18.28
CA PHE A 142 8.41 -20.93 18.19
C PHE A 142 8.88 -20.64 16.75
N ASN A 143 8.40 -21.40 15.77
CA ASN A 143 8.87 -21.27 14.38
C ASN A 143 8.02 -20.29 13.57
N ASP A 144 6.69 -20.45 13.60
CA ASP A 144 5.81 -19.66 12.71
C ASP A 144 5.51 -18.27 13.28
N PHE A 145 5.14 -18.16 14.55
CA PHE A 145 4.81 -16.86 15.16
C PHE A 145 6.05 -15.96 15.26
N GLY A 146 7.18 -16.53 15.66
CA GLY A 146 8.43 -15.80 15.75
C GLY A 146 8.82 -15.18 14.42
N GLN A 147 8.80 -15.95 13.33
CA GLN A 147 9.20 -15.47 12.02
C GLN A 147 8.11 -14.65 11.30
N LYS A 148 6.87 -15.14 11.27
CA LYS A 148 5.79 -14.53 10.48
C LYS A 148 5.20 -13.27 11.13
N VAL A 149 5.25 -13.13 12.43
CA VAL A 149 4.65 -11.99 13.14
C VAL A 149 5.71 -11.12 13.80
N VAL A 150 6.58 -11.70 14.63
CA VAL A 150 7.52 -10.89 15.42
C VAL A 150 8.59 -10.27 14.53
N GLU A 151 9.27 -11.05 13.70
CA GLU A 151 10.33 -10.55 12.83
C GLU A 151 9.78 -9.71 11.66
N ALA A 152 8.63 -10.09 11.12
CA ALA A 152 8.04 -9.41 9.98
C ALA A 152 7.43 -8.04 10.35
N TYR A 153 6.74 -7.94 11.48
CA TYR A 153 5.95 -6.76 11.83
C TYR A 153 6.39 -6.09 13.14
N ILE A 154 6.52 -6.84 14.23
CA ILE A 154 6.74 -6.24 15.57
C ILE A 154 8.13 -5.63 15.67
N ARG A 155 9.15 -6.32 15.20
CA ARG A 155 10.53 -5.84 15.29
C ARG A 155 10.80 -4.59 14.46
N PRO A 156 10.37 -4.45 13.18
CA PRO A 156 10.49 -3.22 12.43
C PRO A 156 9.81 -2.03 13.11
N LEU A 157 8.56 -2.20 13.59
CA LEU A 157 7.81 -1.15 14.28
C LEU A 157 8.44 -0.74 15.62
N LYS A 158 9.10 -1.67 16.32
CA LYS A 158 9.72 -1.40 17.61
C LYS A 158 11.11 -0.74 17.49
N ILE A 159 11.88 -1.08 16.46
CA ILE A 159 13.29 -0.68 16.34
C ILE A 159 13.47 0.45 15.33
N LYS A 160 12.96 0.27 14.11
CA LYS A 160 13.21 1.20 12.98
C LYS A 160 12.19 2.33 12.95
N ASP A 161 10.93 2.00 13.01
CA ASP A 161 9.80 2.92 12.89
C ASP A 161 9.07 3.08 14.23
N SER A 162 9.82 3.38 15.27
CA SER A 162 9.35 3.34 16.66
C SER A 162 8.50 4.55 17.04
N VAL A 163 7.20 4.32 17.30
CA VAL A 163 6.28 5.34 17.84
C VAL A 163 6.83 6.00 19.12
N PRO A 164 7.33 5.27 20.14
CA PRO A 164 7.89 5.89 21.32
C PRO A 164 9.04 6.86 21.04
N LYS A 165 9.88 6.54 20.06
CA LYS A 165 11.04 7.38 19.71
C LYS A 165 10.64 8.72 19.08
N TYR A 166 9.65 8.72 18.18
CA TYR A 166 9.29 9.89 17.39
C TYR A 166 8.06 10.64 17.89
N ARG A 167 7.29 10.06 18.81
CA ARG A 167 6.05 10.65 19.33
C ARG A 167 6.26 12.06 19.90
N VAL A 168 7.23 12.21 20.78
CA VAL A 168 7.46 13.51 21.47
C VAL A 168 7.88 14.59 20.48
N PRO A 169 8.89 14.40 19.60
CA PRO A 169 9.26 15.42 18.63
C PRO A 169 8.12 15.73 17.63
N ILE A 170 7.33 14.76 17.17
CA ILE A 170 6.16 15.00 16.32
C ILE A 170 5.14 15.88 17.06
N GLN A 171 4.77 15.54 18.28
CA GLN A 171 3.82 16.31 19.08
C GLN A 171 4.33 17.73 19.37
N SER A 172 5.63 17.92 19.59
CA SER A 172 6.23 19.23 19.81
C SER A 172 6.10 20.14 18.58
N ILE A 173 6.32 19.60 17.37
CA ILE A 173 6.17 20.36 16.13
C ILE A 173 4.69 20.75 15.94
N LEU A 174 3.78 19.77 16.04
CA LEU A 174 2.34 20.01 15.82
C LEU A 174 1.76 21.02 16.80
N ARG A 175 2.15 20.97 18.08
CA ARG A 175 1.70 21.96 19.09
C ARG A 175 2.17 23.38 18.78
N ARG A 176 3.41 23.56 18.35
CA ARG A 176 3.89 24.88 17.95
C ARG A 176 3.11 25.45 16.75
N TRP A 177 2.77 24.60 15.79
CA TRP A 177 1.96 25.02 14.66
C TRP A 177 0.50 25.31 15.05
N GLU A 178 -0.05 24.54 16.00
CA GLU A 178 -1.39 24.73 16.56
C GLU A 178 -1.52 26.05 17.34
N GLU A 179 -0.45 26.50 18.01
CA GLU A 179 -0.40 27.74 18.79
C GLU A 179 -0.16 29.00 17.92
N ASP A 180 0.14 28.82 16.62
CA ASP A 180 0.38 29.92 15.68
C ASP A 180 -0.83 30.17 14.77
N ASP A 181 -1.76 31.00 15.22
CA ASP A 181 -2.98 31.36 14.49
C ASP A 181 -2.68 31.96 13.09
N ALA A 182 -1.60 32.74 12.95
CA ALA A 182 -1.23 33.35 11.68
C ALA A 182 -0.78 32.26 10.66
N LEU A 183 -0.01 31.30 11.12
CA LEU A 183 0.40 30.14 10.32
C LEU A 183 -0.83 29.31 9.91
N LEU A 184 -1.73 28.99 10.85
CA LEU A 184 -2.94 28.21 10.57
C LEU A 184 -3.84 28.89 9.52
N MET A 185 -4.02 30.19 9.61
CA MET A 185 -4.78 30.96 8.61
C MET A 185 -4.11 30.91 7.23
N THR A 186 -2.80 31.00 7.17
CA THR A 186 -2.06 30.94 5.90
C THR A 186 -2.15 29.53 5.29
N MET A 187 -1.98 28.48 6.08
CA MET A 187 -2.13 27.10 5.63
C MET A 187 -3.56 26.79 5.15
N ALA A 188 -4.58 27.31 5.86
CA ALA A 188 -5.97 27.16 5.46
C ALA A 188 -6.25 27.85 4.12
N ASN A 189 -5.68 29.02 3.86
CA ASN A 189 -5.80 29.71 2.59
C ASN A 189 -5.13 28.94 1.45
N GLU A 190 -3.96 28.35 1.67
CA GLU A 190 -3.30 27.50 0.67
C GLU A 190 -4.11 26.23 0.36
N ALA A 191 -4.70 25.60 1.40
CA ALA A 191 -5.57 24.43 1.20
C ALA A 191 -6.83 24.76 0.38
N LEU A 192 -7.39 25.97 0.55
CA LEU A 192 -8.52 26.44 -0.25
C LEU A 192 -8.14 26.73 -1.71
N ARG A 193 -6.92 27.23 -1.94
CA ARG A 193 -6.40 27.45 -3.31
C ARG A 193 -6.22 26.13 -4.07
N ASP A 194 -5.66 25.12 -3.41
CA ASP A 194 -5.46 23.79 -4.01
C ASP A 194 -6.81 23.14 -4.39
N LYS A 195 -7.84 23.27 -3.57
CA LYS A 195 -9.20 22.79 -3.88
C LYS A 195 -9.84 23.54 -5.06
N ARG A 196 -9.66 24.87 -5.13
CA ARG A 196 -10.21 25.68 -6.23
C ARG A 196 -9.52 25.39 -7.56
N GLY A 197 -8.22 25.09 -7.55
CA GLY A 197 -7.49 24.64 -8.74
C GLY A 197 -8.06 23.33 -9.32
N LYS A 198 -8.43 22.39 -8.47
CA LYS A 198 -9.05 21.12 -8.90
C LYS A 198 -10.46 21.27 -9.47
N THR A 199 -11.23 22.26 -9.00
CA THR A 199 -12.59 22.55 -9.52
C THR A 199 -12.60 23.33 -10.82
N LEU A 200 -11.49 23.93 -11.22
CA LEU A 200 -11.35 24.68 -12.49
C LEU A 200 -10.81 23.79 -13.63
N GLU A 201 -10.12 22.69 -13.32
CA GLU A 201 -9.66 21.71 -14.31
C GLU A 201 -10.74 20.67 -14.67
N ASP A 202 -11.77 20.53 -13.83
CA ASP A 202 -12.92 19.62 -14.07
C ASP A 202 -14.08 20.31 -14.81
N CYS A 203 -13.92 21.57 -15.24
CA CYS A 203 -14.83 22.31 -16.11
C CYS A 203 -14.25 22.52 -17.50
#